data_59cd64392ecd8aa5c3f6f7250addccb4
#
_entry.id   59cd64392ecd8aa5c3f6f7250addccb4
#
_cell.length_a   1.000
_cell.length_b   1.000
_cell.length_c   1.000
_cell.angle_alpha   90.00
_cell.angle_beta   90.00
_cell.angle_gamma   90.00
#
_symmetry.space_group_name_H-M   'P 1'
#
loop_
_entity.id
_entity.type
_entity.pdbx_description
1 polymer ?
#
loop_
_entity_poly.entity_id
_entity_poly.type
_entity_poly.pdbx_seq_one_letter_code
_entity_poly.pdbx_strand_id
1 'polypeptide(L)'
;MNRFIAPAYFTGKTGHVMPPGERAAFLRQLQKSQDLSRVILQKNRNDLDARYFLAASYGLRASFAITIDHNLREAFRNGNRAYASLKKLIEEKPDYYDAYLTVGVYEYIVGNIPWYLKWMAYVIGARGNRQDGLTHLKLASENGQYVRNEAQLVCMVLYVRERRFAEALEIARSLNGRFPRSFLFALNIAQILRMAGQKDQASAMFVQVEKKVENKEPNFDRLTLHSYRFDMAVELMSMGQLDAAEDRFRKVIDDPQSIREEKAQSHLRLGQLLEWKHRPEEAVREYQNVLSFEDFEGSHAKARDRLKKLR
;
A
#
# COMPACT_ATOMS: atom_id res chain seq x y z
N MET A 1 -14.51 4.68 -8.72
CA MET A 1 -13.95 4.69 -7.36
C MET A 1 -12.60 3.97 -7.37
N ASN A 2 -11.61 4.61 -8.00
CA ASN A 2 -10.23 4.07 -8.10
C ASN A 2 -9.29 5.04 -7.37
N ARG A 3 -9.50 5.19 -6.06
CA ARG A 3 -8.51 5.86 -5.22
C ARG A 3 -7.29 4.95 -5.18
N PHE A 4 -6.12 5.52 -5.44
CA PHE A 4 -4.84 4.83 -5.50
C PHE A 4 -4.68 3.77 -4.41
N ILE A 5 -4.41 2.53 -4.79
CA ILE A 5 -4.14 1.43 -3.86
C ILE A 5 -2.82 1.70 -3.09
N ALA A 6 -1.90 2.47 -3.66
CA ALA A 6 -0.63 2.83 -3.03
C ALA A 6 -0.75 3.54 -1.66
N PRO A 7 -1.65 4.53 -1.44
CA PRO A 7 -1.85 5.12 -0.11
C PRO A 7 -2.34 4.14 0.94
N ALA A 8 -3.12 3.12 0.57
CA ALA A 8 -3.66 2.15 1.53
C ALA A 8 -2.56 1.33 2.23
N TYR A 9 -1.52 0.94 1.51
CA TYR A 9 -0.38 0.24 2.10
C TYR A 9 0.42 1.12 3.06
N PHE A 10 0.55 2.42 2.78
CA PHE A 10 1.34 3.34 3.59
C PHE A 10 0.52 4.02 4.70
N THR A 11 -0.79 4.17 4.53
CA THR A 11 -1.65 4.90 5.48
C THR A 11 -2.49 4.00 6.39
N GLY A 12 -2.50 2.70 6.15
CA GLY A 12 -3.32 1.75 6.93
C GLY A 12 -4.83 1.88 6.70
N LYS A 13 -5.28 2.70 5.78
CA LYS A 13 -6.70 2.85 5.42
C LYS A 13 -7.09 1.80 4.37
N THR A 14 -7.21 0.57 4.81
CA THR A 14 -7.73 -0.53 3.99
C THR A 14 -9.25 -0.59 4.07
N GLY A 15 -9.94 0.18 3.24
CA GLY A 15 -11.38 0.06 3.03
C GLY A 15 -11.75 -0.91 1.90
N HIS A 16 -10.87 -1.83 1.54
CA HIS A 16 -11.15 -2.78 0.46
C HIS A 16 -11.97 -3.94 1.01
N VAL A 17 -13.27 -3.91 0.75
CA VAL A 17 -14.14 -5.07 0.95
C VAL A 17 -13.88 -6.05 -0.21
N MET A 18 -13.24 -7.17 0.11
CA MET A 18 -13.03 -8.23 -0.88
C MET A 18 -14.39 -8.81 -1.32
N PRO A 19 -14.67 -8.91 -2.63
CA PRO A 19 -15.91 -9.52 -3.10
C PRO A 19 -16.11 -10.94 -2.53
N PRO A 20 -17.32 -11.33 -2.13
CA PRO A 20 -17.58 -12.64 -1.49
C PRO A 20 -17.08 -13.83 -2.33
N GLY A 21 -17.18 -13.75 -3.66
CA GLY A 21 -16.68 -14.78 -4.58
C GLY A 21 -15.17 -14.95 -4.55
N GLU A 22 -14.42 -13.85 -4.49
CA GLU A 22 -12.96 -13.88 -4.41
C GLU A 22 -12.48 -14.42 -3.07
N ARG A 23 -13.15 -14.02 -1.96
CA ARG A 23 -12.89 -14.58 -0.63
C ARG A 23 -13.04 -16.09 -0.61
N ALA A 24 -14.15 -16.61 -1.13
CA ALA A 24 -14.39 -18.05 -1.19
C ALA A 24 -13.37 -18.78 -2.08
N ALA A 25 -13.00 -18.19 -3.21
CA ALA A 25 -11.99 -18.75 -4.11
C ALA A 25 -10.62 -18.83 -3.43
N PHE A 26 -10.20 -17.77 -2.74
CA PHE A 26 -8.94 -17.76 -1.99
C PHE A 26 -8.89 -18.85 -0.93
N LEU A 27 -9.94 -18.97 -0.10
CA LEU A 27 -10.01 -19.98 0.96
C LEU A 27 -10.00 -21.41 0.39
N ARG A 28 -10.68 -21.66 -0.73
CA ARG A 28 -10.66 -22.97 -1.42
C ARG A 28 -9.25 -23.30 -1.91
N GLN A 29 -8.52 -22.35 -2.48
CA GLN A 29 -7.14 -22.60 -2.94
C GLN A 29 -6.20 -22.87 -1.77
N LEU A 30 -6.33 -22.17 -0.64
CA LEU A 30 -5.56 -22.46 0.56
C LEU A 30 -5.84 -23.87 1.08
N GLN A 31 -7.11 -24.26 1.15
CA GLN A 31 -7.49 -25.62 1.58
C GLN A 31 -6.90 -26.67 0.66
N LYS A 32 -7.02 -26.48 -0.66
CA LYS A 32 -6.44 -27.41 -1.66
C LYS A 32 -4.92 -27.53 -1.49
N SER A 33 -4.20 -26.43 -1.28
CA SER A 33 -2.75 -26.45 -1.01
C SER A 33 -2.42 -27.27 0.24
N GLN A 34 -3.20 -27.07 1.33
CA GLN A 34 -3.00 -27.82 2.56
C GLN A 34 -3.24 -29.32 2.38
N ASP A 35 -4.30 -29.69 1.66
CA ASP A 35 -4.67 -31.11 1.46
C ASP A 35 -3.65 -31.81 0.57
N LEU A 36 -3.19 -31.18 -0.51
CA LEU A 36 -2.12 -31.72 -1.35
C LEU A 36 -0.82 -31.91 -0.56
N SER A 37 -0.42 -30.90 0.20
CA SER A 37 0.79 -30.99 1.05
C SER A 37 0.68 -32.14 2.06
N ARG A 38 -0.49 -32.32 2.70
CA ARG A 38 -0.70 -33.44 3.64
C ARG A 38 -0.59 -34.81 2.97
N VAL A 39 -1.16 -34.96 1.76
CA VAL A 39 -1.06 -36.20 0.99
C VAL A 39 0.40 -36.54 0.66
N ILE A 40 1.19 -35.55 0.24
CA ILE A 40 2.62 -35.74 -0.03
C ILE A 40 3.36 -36.13 1.26
N LEU A 41 3.10 -35.46 2.38
CA LEU A 41 3.72 -35.69 3.66
C LEU A 41 3.34 -37.06 4.29
N GLN A 42 2.19 -37.64 3.94
CA GLN A 42 1.84 -39.02 4.32
C GLN A 42 2.75 -40.01 3.65
N LYS A 43 3.20 -39.76 2.41
CA LYS A 43 4.12 -40.63 1.65
C LYS A 43 5.58 -40.38 2.00
N ASN A 44 5.95 -39.10 2.14
CA ASN A 44 7.31 -38.68 2.47
C ASN A 44 7.26 -37.53 3.51
N ARG A 45 7.43 -37.83 4.79
CA ARG A 45 7.40 -36.87 5.89
C ARG A 45 8.50 -35.81 5.82
N ASN A 46 9.58 -36.10 5.10
CA ASN A 46 10.75 -35.22 4.98
C ASN A 46 10.73 -34.36 3.70
N ASP A 47 9.64 -34.39 2.93
CA ASP A 47 9.50 -33.57 1.77
C ASP A 47 9.49 -32.09 2.18
N LEU A 48 10.55 -31.36 1.84
CA LEU A 48 10.78 -29.99 2.28
C LEU A 48 9.77 -29.02 1.63
N ASP A 49 9.46 -29.22 0.34
CA ASP A 49 8.50 -28.38 -0.37
C ASP A 49 7.09 -28.55 0.18
N ALA A 50 6.66 -29.78 0.42
CA ALA A 50 5.36 -30.04 1.01
C ALA A 50 5.24 -29.46 2.44
N ARG A 51 6.32 -29.53 3.24
CA ARG A 51 6.39 -28.90 4.57
C ARG A 51 6.31 -27.38 4.46
N TYR A 52 7.04 -26.80 3.51
CA TYR A 52 7.02 -25.36 3.24
C TYR A 52 5.63 -24.89 2.81
N PHE A 53 5.03 -25.48 1.76
CA PHE A 53 3.73 -25.03 1.25
C PHE A 53 2.60 -25.22 2.28
N LEU A 54 2.65 -26.28 3.09
CA LEU A 54 1.71 -26.45 4.18
C LEU A 54 1.84 -25.33 5.22
N ALA A 55 3.05 -24.99 5.63
CA ALA A 55 3.31 -23.95 6.60
C ALA A 55 3.03 -22.53 6.04
N ALA A 56 3.43 -22.25 4.80
CA ALA A 56 3.16 -21.01 4.11
C ALA A 56 1.65 -20.76 3.95
N SER A 57 0.86 -21.81 3.71
CA SER A 57 -0.60 -21.69 3.66
C SER A 57 -1.22 -21.23 4.99
N TYR A 58 -0.65 -21.64 6.13
CA TYR A 58 -1.06 -21.11 7.43
C TYR A 58 -0.64 -19.64 7.59
N GLY A 59 0.54 -19.26 7.10
CA GLY A 59 0.98 -17.85 7.08
C GLY A 59 0.04 -16.96 6.26
N LEU A 60 -0.33 -17.41 5.06
CA LEU A 60 -1.32 -16.71 4.22
C LEU A 60 -2.70 -16.64 4.90
N ARG A 61 -3.14 -17.72 5.58
CA ARG A 61 -4.39 -17.68 6.34
C ARG A 61 -4.33 -16.69 7.50
N ALA A 62 -3.18 -16.60 8.18
CA ALA A 62 -2.98 -15.63 9.26
C ALA A 62 -3.06 -14.19 8.73
N SER A 63 -2.37 -13.89 7.63
CA SER A 63 -2.42 -12.59 6.96
C SER A 63 -3.84 -12.22 6.54
N PHE A 64 -4.57 -13.15 5.94
CA PHE A 64 -5.96 -12.97 5.55
C PHE A 64 -6.88 -12.71 6.74
N ALA A 65 -6.70 -13.46 7.83
CA ALA A 65 -7.48 -13.31 9.05
C ALA A 65 -7.31 -11.94 9.69
N ILE A 66 -6.11 -11.35 9.65
CA ILE A 66 -5.87 -10.02 10.21
C ILE A 66 -6.34 -8.89 9.29
N THR A 67 -6.13 -9.03 7.97
CA THR A 67 -6.38 -7.93 7.01
C THR A 67 -7.80 -7.87 6.49
N ILE A 68 -8.46 -9.01 6.32
CA ILE A 68 -9.79 -9.12 5.71
C ILE A 68 -10.87 -9.50 6.76
N ASP A 69 -10.60 -10.56 7.54
CA ASP A 69 -11.58 -11.06 8.51
C ASP A 69 -11.55 -10.27 9.84
N HIS A 70 -10.51 -9.44 10.07
CA HIS A 70 -10.25 -8.73 11.33
C HIS A 70 -10.27 -9.64 12.57
N ASN A 71 -9.87 -10.90 12.39
CA ASN A 71 -9.88 -11.94 13.41
C ASN A 71 -8.48 -12.19 13.96
N LEU A 72 -8.12 -11.44 15.00
CA LEU A 72 -6.81 -11.52 15.63
C LEU A 72 -6.51 -12.92 16.21
N ARG A 73 -7.51 -13.59 16.80
CA ARG A 73 -7.33 -14.93 17.39
C ARG A 73 -6.94 -15.96 16.34
N GLU A 74 -7.60 -15.94 15.20
CA GLU A 74 -7.30 -16.82 14.09
C GLU A 74 -5.94 -16.49 13.46
N ALA A 75 -5.64 -15.19 13.30
CA ALA A 75 -4.36 -14.72 12.80
C ALA A 75 -3.19 -15.23 13.67
N PHE A 76 -3.29 -15.09 14.99
CA PHE A 76 -2.27 -15.58 15.91
C PHE A 76 -2.11 -17.11 15.86
N ARG A 77 -3.22 -17.85 15.89
CA ARG A 77 -3.16 -19.32 15.85
C ARG A 77 -2.46 -19.84 14.59
N ASN A 78 -2.85 -19.31 13.43
CA ASN A 78 -2.25 -19.72 12.15
C ASN A 78 -0.82 -19.17 11.99
N GLY A 79 -0.57 -17.94 12.45
CA GLY A 79 0.76 -17.32 12.43
C GLY A 79 1.78 -18.11 13.28
N ASN A 80 1.44 -18.46 14.51
CA ASN A 80 2.31 -19.28 15.37
C ASN A 80 2.59 -20.65 14.75
N ARG A 81 1.57 -21.28 14.16
CA ARG A 81 1.74 -22.58 13.49
C ARG A 81 2.68 -22.48 12.29
N ALA A 82 2.50 -21.45 11.45
CA ALA A 82 3.38 -21.19 10.32
C ALA A 82 4.81 -20.94 10.77
N TYR A 83 4.98 -20.04 11.73
CA TYR A 83 6.29 -19.67 12.28
C TYR A 83 7.05 -20.88 12.83
N ALA A 84 6.43 -21.67 13.74
CA ALA A 84 7.08 -22.82 14.33
C ALA A 84 7.51 -23.86 13.28
N SER A 85 6.65 -24.13 12.28
CA SER A 85 6.95 -25.08 11.22
C SER A 85 8.08 -24.60 10.30
N LEU A 86 8.07 -23.31 9.93
CA LEU A 86 9.09 -22.74 9.03
C LEU A 86 10.41 -22.51 9.76
N LYS A 87 10.38 -22.15 11.04
CA LYS A 87 11.58 -22.02 11.85
C LYS A 87 12.34 -23.35 11.92
N LYS A 88 11.62 -24.45 12.18
CA LYS A 88 12.21 -25.80 12.15
C LYS A 88 12.76 -26.16 10.76
N LEU A 89 12.07 -25.77 9.70
CA LEU A 89 12.55 -26.03 8.34
C LEU A 89 13.84 -25.27 8.05
N ILE A 90 13.96 -24.01 8.49
CA ILE A 90 15.18 -23.19 8.37
C ILE A 90 16.33 -23.80 9.19
N GLU A 91 16.07 -24.33 10.39
CA GLU A 91 17.07 -25.01 11.23
C GLU A 91 17.63 -26.26 10.54
N GLU A 92 16.78 -27.01 9.82
CA GLU A 92 17.18 -28.21 9.07
C GLU A 92 17.83 -27.86 7.71
N LYS A 93 17.37 -26.80 7.05
CA LYS A 93 17.77 -26.37 5.72
C LYS A 93 17.90 -24.85 5.66
N PRO A 94 19.02 -24.26 6.13
CA PRO A 94 19.19 -22.80 6.22
C PRO A 94 19.14 -22.06 4.88
N ASP A 95 19.39 -22.72 3.77
CA ASP A 95 19.30 -22.19 2.42
C ASP A 95 17.90 -22.34 1.78
N TYR A 96 16.88 -22.74 2.56
CA TYR A 96 15.49 -22.72 2.11
C TYR A 96 14.91 -21.28 2.26
N TYR A 97 15.37 -20.37 1.40
CA TYR A 97 15.15 -18.92 1.54
C TYR A 97 13.69 -18.49 1.50
N ASP A 98 12.80 -19.25 0.87
CA ASP A 98 11.37 -18.91 0.83
C ASP A 98 10.71 -18.95 2.21
N ALA A 99 11.21 -19.77 3.11
CA ALA A 99 10.69 -19.87 4.47
C ALA A 99 10.90 -18.58 5.28
N TYR A 100 11.94 -17.82 4.96
CA TYR A 100 12.28 -16.58 5.67
C TYR A 100 11.27 -15.45 5.46
N LEU A 101 10.46 -15.48 4.39
CA LEU A 101 9.40 -14.47 4.23
C LEU A 101 8.42 -14.50 5.41
N THR A 102 7.80 -15.64 5.65
CA THR A 102 6.79 -15.77 6.70
C THR A 102 7.40 -15.64 8.10
N VAL A 103 8.60 -16.20 8.32
CA VAL A 103 9.33 -16.07 9.59
C VAL A 103 9.66 -14.61 9.85
N GLY A 104 10.21 -13.91 8.87
CA GLY A 104 10.59 -12.50 8.99
C GLY A 104 9.39 -11.57 9.24
N VAL A 105 8.27 -11.79 8.53
CA VAL A 105 7.02 -11.03 8.76
C VAL A 105 6.53 -11.25 10.19
N TYR A 106 6.50 -12.50 10.65
CA TYR A 106 6.06 -12.83 12.00
C TYR A 106 6.95 -12.16 13.07
N GLU A 107 8.26 -12.33 12.96
CA GLU A 107 9.23 -11.76 13.92
C GLU A 107 9.17 -10.22 13.94
N TYR A 108 9.00 -9.59 12.78
CA TYR A 108 8.84 -8.15 12.70
C TYR A 108 7.56 -7.68 13.40
N ILE A 109 6.42 -8.34 13.15
CA ILE A 109 5.13 -7.97 13.76
C ILE A 109 5.20 -8.15 15.27
N VAL A 110 5.65 -9.31 15.75
CA VAL A 110 5.75 -9.62 17.20
C VAL A 110 6.77 -8.71 17.88
N GLY A 111 7.89 -8.44 17.21
CA GLY A 111 8.93 -7.53 17.72
C GLY A 111 8.46 -6.07 17.87
N ASN A 112 7.44 -5.65 17.12
CA ASN A 112 6.84 -4.32 17.18
C ASN A 112 5.66 -4.20 18.16
N ILE A 113 5.28 -5.28 18.84
CA ILE A 113 4.25 -5.21 19.89
C ILE A 113 4.74 -4.26 20.98
N PRO A 114 3.91 -3.28 21.43
CA PRO A 114 4.25 -2.36 22.50
C PRO A 114 4.68 -3.11 23.76
N TRP A 115 5.66 -2.58 24.48
CA TRP A 115 6.26 -3.25 25.64
C TRP A 115 5.24 -3.66 26.70
N TYR A 116 4.20 -2.85 26.91
CA TYR A 116 3.12 -3.12 27.87
C TYR A 116 2.18 -4.25 27.45
N LEU A 117 2.21 -4.68 26.19
CA LEU A 117 1.47 -5.83 25.66
C LEU A 117 2.38 -7.06 25.42
N LYS A 118 3.71 -6.91 25.53
CA LYS A 118 4.64 -8.02 25.27
C LYS A 118 4.42 -9.22 26.17
N TRP A 119 3.98 -9.01 27.40
CA TRP A 119 3.68 -10.10 28.34
C TRP A 119 2.55 -10.99 27.81
N MET A 120 1.52 -10.41 27.14
CA MET A 120 0.45 -11.20 26.53
C MET A 120 0.98 -12.04 25.35
N ALA A 121 1.83 -11.44 24.53
CA ALA A 121 2.48 -12.17 23.42
C ALA A 121 3.33 -13.34 23.98
N TYR A 122 4.07 -13.11 25.07
CA TYR A 122 4.88 -14.15 25.72
C TYR A 122 4.04 -15.29 26.27
N VAL A 123 2.91 -15.02 26.91
CA VAL A 123 1.97 -16.01 27.45
C VAL A 123 1.44 -16.95 26.36
N ILE A 124 1.21 -16.46 25.16
CA ILE A 124 0.76 -17.25 24.02
C ILE A 124 1.94 -17.85 23.19
N GLY A 125 3.17 -17.77 23.70
CA GLY A 125 4.36 -18.31 23.07
C GLY A 125 4.88 -17.52 21.87
N ALA A 126 4.37 -16.31 21.64
CA ALA A 126 4.83 -15.47 20.54
C ALA A 126 6.17 -14.81 20.91
N ARG A 127 7.20 -15.09 20.11
CA ARG A 127 8.54 -14.51 20.25
C ARG A 127 8.95 -13.91 18.91
N GLY A 128 9.48 -12.71 18.91
CA GLY A 128 9.96 -12.06 17.72
C GLY A 128 10.84 -10.86 18.04
N ASN A 129 11.75 -10.59 17.12
CA ASN A 129 12.64 -9.44 17.15
C ASN A 129 12.50 -8.70 15.81
N ARG A 130 12.28 -7.40 15.90
CA ARG A 130 12.10 -6.55 14.72
C ARG A 130 13.32 -6.59 13.78
N GLN A 131 14.54 -6.57 14.33
CA GLN A 131 15.76 -6.57 13.54
C GLN A 131 15.99 -7.92 12.85
N ASP A 132 15.76 -9.02 13.57
CA ASP A 132 15.86 -10.37 13.00
C ASP A 132 14.83 -10.54 11.88
N GLY A 133 13.60 -10.05 12.09
CA GLY A 133 12.55 -10.04 11.08
C GLY A 133 12.95 -9.33 9.80
N LEU A 134 13.57 -8.14 9.89
CA LEU A 134 14.07 -7.41 8.72
C LEU A 134 15.23 -8.16 8.04
N THR A 135 16.13 -8.79 8.79
CA THR A 135 17.23 -9.59 8.25
C THR A 135 16.70 -10.81 7.49
N HIS A 136 15.76 -11.53 8.06
CA HIS A 136 15.11 -12.68 7.40
C HIS A 136 14.36 -12.26 6.13
N LEU A 137 13.62 -11.18 6.16
CA LEU A 137 12.94 -10.65 4.98
C LEU A 137 13.92 -10.27 3.88
N LYS A 138 15.06 -9.68 4.23
CA LYS A 138 16.12 -9.38 3.28
C LYS A 138 16.65 -10.65 2.60
N LEU A 139 16.93 -11.71 3.37
CA LEU A 139 17.35 -13.00 2.82
C LEU A 139 16.33 -13.56 1.82
N ALA A 140 15.04 -13.55 2.17
CA ALA A 140 13.98 -13.97 1.26
C ALA A 140 13.89 -13.10 0.00
N SER A 141 14.10 -11.78 0.12
CA SER A 141 14.02 -10.83 -0.99
C SER A 141 15.18 -10.96 -1.98
N GLU A 142 16.33 -11.43 -1.53
CA GLU A 142 17.53 -11.62 -2.35
C GLU A 142 17.62 -13.01 -2.96
N ASN A 143 17.27 -14.04 -2.19
CA ASN A 143 17.56 -15.44 -2.53
C ASN A 143 16.32 -16.31 -2.70
N GLY A 144 15.11 -15.86 -2.33
CA GLY A 144 13.88 -16.64 -2.47
C GLY A 144 13.63 -17.06 -3.92
N GLN A 145 13.12 -18.27 -4.10
CA GLN A 145 12.75 -18.82 -5.40
C GLN A 145 11.31 -18.45 -5.77
N TYR A 146 10.38 -18.73 -4.87
CA TYR A 146 8.94 -18.52 -5.08
C TYR A 146 8.47 -17.15 -4.60
N VAL A 147 9.06 -16.63 -3.52
CA VAL A 147 8.55 -15.44 -2.80
C VAL A 147 9.42 -14.20 -2.94
N ARG A 148 10.41 -14.20 -3.82
CA ARG A 148 11.35 -13.06 -3.97
C ARG A 148 10.64 -11.72 -4.18
N ASN A 149 9.67 -11.69 -5.08
CA ASN A 149 8.94 -10.45 -5.39
C ASN A 149 8.08 -9.99 -4.21
N GLU A 150 7.39 -10.92 -3.56
CA GLU A 150 6.57 -10.68 -2.38
C GLU A 150 7.43 -10.18 -1.21
N ALA A 151 8.57 -10.83 -0.98
CA ALA A 151 9.53 -10.40 0.04
C ALA A 151 10.08 -9.00 -0.24
N GLN A 152 10.39 -8.67 -1.50
CA GLN A 152 10.79 -7.32 -1.89
C GLN A 152 9.69 -6.29 -1.63
N LEU A 153 8.44 -6.60 -1.95
CA LEU A 153 7.30 -5.71 -1.64
C LEU A 153 7.18 -5.47 -0.13
N VAL A 154 7.29 -6.53 0.67
CA VAL A 154 7.24 -6.42 2.13
C VAL A 154 8.42 -5.60 2.64
N CYS A 155 9.64 -5.88 2.20
CA CYS A 155 10.83 -5.10 2.56
C CYS A 155 10.65 -3.62 2.22
N MET A 156 10.18 -3.29 1.01
CA MET A 156 9.93 -1.92 0.58
C MET A 156 8.99 -1.19 1.54
N VAL A 157 7.84 -1.81 1.90
CA VAL A 157 6.87 -1.22 2.82
C VAL A 157 7.47 -1.03 4.23
N LEU A 158 8.19 -2.03 4.72
CA LEU A 158 8.80 -1.97 6.05
C LEU A 158 9.95 -0.95 6.10
N TYR A 159 10.77 -0.85 5.06
CA TYR A 159 11.82 0.17 4.97
C TYR A 159 11.24 1.59 4.96
N VAL A 160 10.10 1.82 4.27
CA VAL A 160 9.38 3.10 4.36
C VAL A 160 8.94 3.38 5.81
N ARG A 161 8.35 2.39 6.48
CA ARG A 161 7.92 2.51 7.89
C ARG A 161 9.09 2.82 8.82
N GLU A 162 10.26 2.25 8.53
CA GLU A 162 11.51 2.47 9.27
C GLU A 162 12.23 3.77 8.86
N ARG A 163 11.66 4.57 7.95
CA ARG A 163 12.28 5.75 7.32
C ARG A 163 13.58 5.45 6.57
N ARG A 164 13.79 4.21 6.18
CA ARG A 164 14.92 3.77 5.35
C ARG A 164 14.57 3.97 3.89
N PHE A 165 14.38 5.23 3.50
CA PHE A 165 13.84 5.57 2.18
C PHE A 165 14.77 5.20 1.03
N ALA A 166 16.08 5.23 1.23
CA ALA A 166 17.05 4.86 0.20
C ALA A 166 16.89 3.39 -0.22
N GLU A 167 16.84 2.49 0.74
CA GLU A 167 16.67 1.05 0.48
C GLU A 167 15.28 0.74 -0.08
N ALA A 168 14.24 1.41 0.42
CA ALA A 168 12.89 1.27 -0.12
C ALA A 168 12.84 1.70 -1.60
N LEU A 169 13.54 2.78 -1.95
CA LEU A 169 13.59 3.34 -3.29
C LEU A 169 14.36 2.42 -4.26
N GLU A 170 15.46 1.82 -3.80
CA GLU A 170 16.22 0.84 -4.58
C GLU A 170 15.32 -0.34 -4.98
N ILE A 171 14.59 -0.92 -4.02
CA ILE A 171 13.64 -2.01 -4.29
C ILE A 171 12.54 -1.56 -5.24
N ALA A 172 11.93 -0.39 -4.99
CA ALA A 172 10.85 0.14 -5.83
C ALA A 172 11.31 0.33 -7.28
N ARG A 173 12.52 0.87 -7.51
CA ARG A 173 13.12 1.03 -8.84
C ARG A 173 13.41 -0.31 -9.51
N SER A 174 13.94 -1.28 -8.77
CA SER A 174 14.17 -2.63 -9.28
C SER A 174 12.86 -3.29 -9.73
N LEU A 175 11.81 -3.21 -8.90
CA LEU A 175 10.48 -3.73 -9.24
C LEU A 175 9.88 -3.00 -10.45
N ASN A 176 9.99 -1.68 -10.52
CA ASN A 176 9.50 -0.91 -11.65
C ASN A 176 10.23 -1.26 -12.97
N GLY A 177 11.54 -1.50 -12.92
CA GLY A 177 12.33 -1.95 -14.07
C GLY A 177 11.91 -3.32 -14.58
N ARG A 178 11.61 -4.25 -13.69
CA ARG A 178 11.13 -5.61 -14.06
C ARG A 178 9.66 -5.64 -14.50
N PHE A 179 8.85 -4.73 -13.96
CA PHE A 179 7.42 -4.64 -14.24
C PHE A 179 7.02 -3.25 -14.75
N PRO A 180 7.56 -2.78 -15.90
CA PRO A 180 7.43 -1.40 -16.36
C PRO A 180 5.98 -1.00 -16.71
N ARG A 181 5.10 -1.99 -16.91
CA ARG A 181 3.66 -1.77 -17.14
C ARG A 181 2.85 -1.66 -15.84
N SER A 182 3.48 -1.78 -14.67
CA SER A 182 2.80 -1.63 -13.39
C SER A 182 2.84 -0.18 -12.93
N PHE A 183 1.73 0.54 -13.05
CA PHE A 183 1.63 1.90 -12.51
C PHE A 183 1.84 1.95 -10.99
N LEU A 184 1.57 0.85 -10.28
CA LEU A 184 1.74 0.77 -8.82
C LEU A 184 3.20 1.01 -8.41
N PHE A 185 4.18 0.42 -9.12
CA PHE A 185 5.59 0.62 -8.77
C PHE A 185 6.07 2.04 -9.07
N ALA A 186 5.62 2.62 -10.19
CA ALA A 186 5.92 4.02 -10.50
C ALA A 186 5.34 4.97 -9.43
N LEU A 187 4.11 4.73 -8.98
CA LEU A 187 3.49 5.50 -7.90
C LEU A 187 4.18 5.28 -6.55
N ASN A 188 4.62 4.06 -6.24
CA ASN A 188 5.40 3.79 -5.03
C ASN A 188 6.71 4.59 -5.02
N ILE A 189 7.42 4.68 -6.17
CA ILE A 189 8.61 5.52 -6.29
C ILE A 189 8.28 6.98 -5.97
N ALA A 190 7.22 7.53 -6.57
CA ALA A 190 6.81 8.92 -6.32
C ALA A 190 6.48 9.16 -4.84
N GLN A 191 5.76 8.24 -4.20
CA GLN A 191 5.39 8.35 -2.78
C GLN A 191 6.60 8.24 -1.86
N ILE A 192 7.52 7.31 -2.13
CA ILE A 192 8.75 7.17 -1.33
C ILE A 192 9.60 8.43 -1.46
N LEU A 193 9.76 8.97 -2.67
CA LEU A 193 10.48 10.22 -2.92
C LEU A 193 9.85 11.39 -2.14
N ARG A 194 8.52 11.50 -2.15
CA ARG A 194 7.78 12.50 -1.37
C ARG A 194 8.04 12.36 0.12
N MET A 195 7.95 11.14 0.66
CA MET A 195 8.19 10.87 2.08
C MET A 195 9.65 11.11 2.49
N ALA A 196 10.58 10.93 1.56
CA ALA A 196 12.00 11.26 1.73
C ALA A 196 12.30 12.76 1.60
N GLY A 197 11.29 13.61 1.31
CA GLY A 197 11.46 15.06 1.10
C GLY A 197 12.03 15.44 -0.25
N GLN A 198 12.20 14.49 -1.18
CA GLN A 198 12.72 14.71 -2.53
C GLN A 198 11.60 15.17 -3.49
N LYS A 199 11.06 16.36 -3.21
CA LYS A 199 9.82 16.87 -3.81
C LYS A 199 9.87 16.97 -5.32
N ASP A 200 10.98 17.46 -5.89
CA ASP A 200 11.12 17.67 -7.34
C ASP A 200 11.17 16.34 -8.08
N GLN A 201 11.89 15.35 -7.53
CA GLN A 201 11.91 14.01 -8.11
C GLN A 201 10.56 13.31 -7.99
N ALA A 202 9.83 13.49 -6.88
CA ALA A 202 8.49 12.98 -6.72
C ALA A 202 7.54 13.57 -7.75
N SER A 203 7.57 14.89 -7.94
CA SER A 203 6.79 15.60 -8.94
C SER A 203 7.10 15.11 -10.36
N ALA A 204 8.37 14.98 -10.70
CA ALA A 204 8.80 14.47 -12.00
C ALA A 204 8.24 13.06 -12.27
N MET A 205 8.25 12.18 -11.25
CA MET A 205 7.68 10.83 -11.36
C MET A 205 6.16 10.86 -11.54
N PHE A 206 5.43 11.73 -10.83
CA PHE A 206 4.00 11.91 -11.04
C PHE A 206 3.69 12.38 -12.46
N VAL A 207 4.47 13.31 -13.02
CA VAL A 207 4.32 13.77 -14.42
C VAL A 207 4.59 12.65 -15.42
N GLN A 208 5.58 11.79 -15.17
CA GLN A 208 5.84 10.63 -16.03
C GLN A 208 4.65 9.66 -16.03
N VAL A 209 4.04 9.42 -14.89
CA VAL A 209 2.84 8.56 -14.81
C VAL A 209 1.66 9.25 -15.52
N GLU A 210 1.45 10.56 -15.34
CA GLU A 210 0.41 11.33 -16.04
C GLU A 210 0.48 11.12 -17.55
N LYS A 211 1.68 11.28 -18.14
CA LYS A 211 1.90 11.06 -19.59
C LYS A 211 1.52 9.66 -20.05
N LYS A 212 1.83 8.65 -19.25
CA LYS A 212 1.48 7.25 -19.57
C LYS A 212 -0.03 7.01 -19.49
N VAL A 213 -0.72 7.64 -18.53
CA VAL A 213 -2.19 7.60 -18.43
C VAL A 213 -2.83 8.32 -19.62
N GLU A 214 -2.33 9.50 -19.99
CA GLU A 214 -2.80 10.31 -21.12
C GLU A 214 -2.62 9.57 -22.44
N ASN A 215 -1.49 8.90 -22.63
CA ASN A 215 -1.19 8.08 -23.80
C ASN A 215 -1.89 6.71 -23.79
N LYS A 216 -2.68 6.40 -22.75
CA LYS A 216 -3.36 5.12 -22.57
C LYS A 216 -2.42 3.91 -22.72
N GLU A 217 -1.20 4.02 -22.17
CA GLU A 217 -0.26 2.91 -22.18
C GLU A 217 -0.87 1.68 -21.47
N PRO A 218 -0.50 0.44 -21.88
CA PRO A 218 -1.06 -0.78 -21.30
C PRO A 218 -0.95 -0.81 -19.77
N ASN A 219 -2.06 -1.10 -19.10
CA ASN A 219 -2.33 -1.05 -17.65
C ASN A 219 -2.42 0.36 -17.04
N PHE A 220 -1.84 1.41 -17.64
CA PHE A 220 -2.07 2.80 -17.22
C PHE A 220 -3.44 3.31 -17.67
N ASP A 221 -4.03 2.71 -18.69
CA ASP A 221 -5.41 2.93 -19.17
C ASP A 221 -6.48 2.55 -18.13
N ARG A 222 -6.10 1.84 -17.05
CA ARG A 222 -6.95 1.57 -15.87
C ARG A 222 -7.11 2.78 -14.96
N LEU A 223 -6.23 3.77 -15.08
CA LEU A 223 -6.32 5.03 -14.36
C LEU A 223 -7.09 6.03 -15.20
N THR A 224 -8.13 6.61 -14.63
CA THR A 224 -8.87 7.69 -15.29
C THR A 224 -8.06 8.97 -15.20
N LEU A 225 -7.83 9.67 -16.31
CA LEU A 225 -6.91 10.80 -16.37
C LEU A 225 -7.31 11.95 -15.43
N HIS A 226 -8.60 12.31 -15.39
CA HIS A 226 -9.08 13.37 -14.48
C HIS A 226 -8.92 12.98 -13.00
N SER A 227 -9.24 11.73 -12.62
CA SER A 227 -9.05 11.26 -11.24
C SER A 227 -7.57 11.21 -10.85
N TYR A 228 -6.71 10.79 -11.79
CA TYR A 228 -5.26 10.81 -11.58
C TYR A 228 -4.75 12.25 -11.37
N ARG A 229 -5.19 13.20 -12.21
CA ARG A 229 -4.82 14.62 -12.10
C ARG A 229 -5.28 15.23 -10.78
N PHE A 230 -6.49 14.89 -10.33
CA PHE A 230 -6.99 15.33 -9.03
C PHE A 230 -6.10 14.85 -7.87
N ASP A 231 -5.84 13.54 -7.81
CA ASP A 231 -4.98 12.97 -6.76
C ASP A 231 -3.56 13.52 -6.81
N MET A 232 -2.99 13.67 -8.02
CA MET A 232 -1.68 14.29 -8.23
C MET A 232 -1.66 15.74 -7.75
N ALA A 233 -2.71 16.53 -8.02
CA ALA A 233 -2.80 17.92 -7.58
C ALA A 233 -2.81 18.01 -6.04
N VAL A 234 -3.52 17.11 -5.36
CA VAL A 234 -3.53 17.04 -3.88
C VAL A 234 -2.13 16.72 -3.35
N GLU A 235 -1.41 15.80 -3.96
CA GLU A 235 -0.04 15.45 -3.57
C GLU A 235 0.94 16.62 -3.80
N LEU A 236 0.87 17.28 -4.97
CA LEU A 236 1.68 18.45 -5.29
C LEU A 236 1.44 19.59 -4.30
N MET A 237 0.16 19.86 -3.98
CA MET A 237 -0.24 20.85 -2.99
C MET A 237 0.37 20.53 -1.61
N SER A 238 0.32 19.26 -1.19
CA SER A 238 0.91 18.80 0.09
C SER A 238 2.44 18.99 0.15
N MET A 239 3.11 18.95 -1.00
CA MET A 239 4.55 19.19 -1.13
C MET A 239 4.91 20.69 -1.23
N GLY A 240 3.91 21.57 -1.31
CA GLY A 240 4.10 23.01 -1.49
C GLY A 240 4.42 23.42 -2.94
N GLN A 241 4.22 22.52 -3.91
CA GLN A 241 4.39 22.81 -5.35
C GLN A 241 3.10 23.40 -5.91
N LEU A 242 2.77 24.62 -5.45
CA LEU A 242 1.45 25.20 -5.61
C LEU A 242 1.10 25.49 -7.08
N ASP A 243 2.06 25.96 -7.90
CA ASP A 243 1.79 26.25 -9.32
C ASP A 243 1.46 24.98 -10.11
N ALA A 244 2.20 23.90 -9.85
CA ALA A 244 1.95 22.62 -10.48
C ALA A 244 0.62 22.00 -10.03
N ALA A 245 0.23 22.19 -8.77
CA ALA A 245 -1.05 21.76 -8.24
C ALA A 245 -2.22 22.57 -8.85
N GLU A 246 -2.07 23.89 -8.94
CA GLU A 246 -3.05 24.79 -9.56
C GLU A 246 -3.38 24.36 -10.99
N ASP A 247 -2.35 24.11 -11.82
CA ASP A 247 -2.51 23.66 -13.19
C ASP A 247 -3.35 22.37 -13.28
N ARG A 248 -3.08 21.38 -12.38
CA ARG A 248 -3.81 20.11 -12.39
C ARG A 248 -5.25 20.25 -11.90
N PHE A 249 -5.52 21.05 -10.85
CA PHE A 249 -6.88 21.30 -10.43
C PHE A 249 -7.69 21.98 -11.55
N ARG A 250 -7.12 22.96 -12.26
CA ARG A 250 -7.78 23.61 -13.40
C ARG A 250 -8.06 22.60 -14.51
N LYS A 251 -7.10 21.75 -14.87
CA LYS A 251 -7.30 20.67 -15.85
C LYS A 251 -8.43 19.71 -15.47
N VAL A 252 -8.63 19.42 -14.18
CA VAL A 252 -9.76 18.60 -13.72
C VAL A 252 -11.08 19.35 -13.86
N ILE A 253 -11.11 20.64 -13.51
CA ILE A 253 -12.30 21.48 -13.62
C ILE A 253 -12.75 21.61 -15.09
N ASP A 254 -11.81 21.85 -15.99
CA ASP A 254 -12.06 22.10 -17.41
C ASP A 254 -12.35 20.81 -18.22
N ASP A 255 -11.95 19.63 -17.72
CA ASP A 255 -12.16 18.38 -18.42
C ASP A 255 -13.65 17.98 -18.40
N PRO A 256 -14.31 17.87 -19.56
CA PRO A 256 -15.71 17.46 -19.64
C PRO A 256 -15.99 16.05 -19.12
N GLN A 257 -14.97 15.18 -19.08
CA GLN A 257 -15.10 13.80 -18.59
C GLN A 257 -15.00 13.72 -17.05
N SER A 258 -14.52 14.78 -16.38
CA SER A 258 -14.43 14.81 -14.92
C SER A 258 -15.80 14.71 -14.27
N ILE A 259 -15.90 13.87 -13.25
CA ILE A 259 -17.14 13.72 -12.49
C ILE A 259 -17.41 14.95 -11.61
N ARG A 260 -18.68 15.23 -11.35
CA ARG A 260 -19.11 16.44 -10.61
C ARG A 260 -18.47 16.57 -9.23
N GLU A 261 -18.30 15.44 -8.52
CA GLU A 261 -17.63 15.41 -7.22
C GLU A 261 -16.17 15.90 -7.32
N GLU A 262 -15.41 15.40 -8.30
CA GLU A 262 -14.00 15.81 -8.48
C GLU A 262 -13.88 17.28 -8.89
N LYS A 263 -14.81 17.80 -9.70
CA LYS A 263 -14.85 19.23 -10.03
C LYS A 263 -15.12 20.08 -8.78
N ALA A 264 -16.13 19.71 -7.98
CA ALA A 264 -16.45 20.43 -6.76
C ALA A 264 -15.28 20.39 -5.74
N GLN A 265 -14.65 19.23 -5.57
CA GLN A 265 -13.48 19.10 -4.69
C GLN A 265 -12.26 19.86 -5.25
N SER A 266 -12.07 19.88 -6.58
CA SER A 266 -11.01 20.68 -7.22
C SER A 266 -11.22 22.18 -6.98
N HIS A 267 -12.42 22.71 -7.14
CA HIS A 267 -12.73 24.10 -6.79
C HIS A 267 -12.42 24.39 -5.32
N LEU A 268 -12.82 23.49 -4.40
CA LEU A 268 -12.55 23.65 -2.97
C LEU A 268 -11.04 23.69 -2.67
N ARG A 269 -10.27 22.78 -3.24
CA ARG A 269 -8.81 22.70 -3.06
C ARG A 269 -8.09 23.86 -3.74
N LEU A 270 -8.54 24.25 -4.92
CA LEU A 270 -8.00 25.40 -5.63
C LEU A 270 -8.23 26.70 -4.84
N GLY A 271 -9.41 26.90 -4.26
CA GLY A 271 -9.66 28.03 -3.35
C GLY A 271 -8.68 28.06 -2.18
N GLN A 272 -8.44 26.91 -1.50
CA GLN A 272 -7.46 26.82 -0.42
C GLN A 272 -6.03 27.12 -0.88
N LEU A 273 -5.65 26.64 -2.05
CA LEU A 273 -4.35 26.87 -2.66
C LEU A 273 -4.15 28.36 -3.01
N LEU A 274 -5.17 29.00 -3.56
CA LEU A 274 -5.14 30.42 -3.91
C LEU A 274 -5.01 31.32 -2.67
N GLU A 275 -5.62 30.96 -1.53
CA GLU A 275 -5.36 31.62 -0.26
C GLU A 275 -3.88 31.53 0.14
N TRP A 276 -3.27 30.35 0.03
CA TRP A 276 -1.84 30.19 0.33
C TRP A 276 -0.93 30.99 -0.62
N LYS A 277 -1.40 31.25 -1.84
CA LYS A 277 -0.74 32.12 -2.83
C LYS A 277 -1.07 33.60 -2.66
N HIS A 278 -1.79 34.00 -1.60
CA HIS A 278 -2.25 35.38 -1.36
C HIS A 278 -3.08 35.97 -2.51
N ARG A 279 -3.96 35.14 -3.11
CA ARG A 279 -4.89 35.51 -4.19
C ARG A 279 -6.36 35.38 -3.69
N PRO A 280 -6.79 36.21 -2.70
CA PRO A 280 -8.07 35.99 -2.02
C PRO A 280 -9.30 36.20 -2.92
N GLU A 281 -9.24 37.12 -3.86
CA GLU A 281 -10.37 37.36 -4.78
C GLU A 281 -10.66 36.17 -5.68
N GLU A 282 -9.63 35.50 -6.12
CA GLU A 282 -9.78 34.26 -6.91
C GLU A 282 -10.24 33.11 -6.03
N ALA A 283 -9.72 33.02 -4.80
CA ALA A 283 -10.17 32.01 -3.83
C ALA A 283 -11.67 32.13 -3.54
N VAL A 284 -12.18 33.36 -3.39
CA VAL A 284 -13.61 33.62 -3.21
C VAL A 284 -14.44 33.09 -4.38
N ARG A 285 -13.99 33.31 -5.61
CA ARG A 285 -14.67 32.76 -6.82
C ARG A 285 -14.70 31.26 -6.81
N GLU A 286 -13.58 30.64 -6.48
CA GLU A 286 -13.52 29.18 -6.43
C GLU A 286 -14.43 28.58 -5.34
N TYR A 287 -14.50 29.18 -4.15
CA TYR A 287 -15.45 28.75 -3.11
C TYR A 287 -16.92 28.99 -3.48
N GLN A 288 -17.23 30.05 -4.24
CA GLN A 288 -18.57 30.25 -4.79
C GLN A 288 -18.93 29.16 -5.79
N ASN A 289 -18.00 28.78 -6.65
CA ASN A 289 -18.19 27.66 -7.61
C ASN A 289 -18.51 26.36 -6.90
N VAL A 290 -17.89 26.04 -5.74
CA VAL A 290 -18.23 24.85 -4.95
C VAL A 290 -19.73 24.79 -4.62
N LEU A 291 -20.34 25.94 -4.29
CA LEU A 291 -21.75 26.00 -3.90
C LEU A 291 -22.74 25.78 -5.06
N SER A 292 -22.26 25.76 -6.31
CA SER A 292 -23.05 25.44 -7.50
C SER A 292 -23.17 23.94 -7.79
N PHE A 293 -22.41 23.11 -7.06
CA PHE A 293 -22.47 21.64 -7.13
C PHE A 293 -23.34 21.11 -5.98
N GLU A 294 -23.58 19.79 -5.98
CA GLU A 294 -24.12 19.08 -4.82
C GLU A 294 -23.10 19.12 -3.65
N ASP A 295 -23.58 18.97 -2.42
CA ASP A 295 -22.70 18.92 -1.24
C ASP A 295 -21.97 17.58 -1.14
N PHE A 296 -20.75 17.51 -1.69
CA PHE A 296 -19.88 16.34 -1.61
C PHE A 296 -18.99 16.41 -0.36
N GLU A 297 -19.11 15.44 0.56
CA GLU A 297 -18.27 15.31 1.77
C GLU A 297 -18.22 16.59 2.63
N GLY A 298 -19.32 17.34 2.70
CA GLY A 298 -19.41 18.60 3.45
C GLY A 298 -18.65 19.75 2.79
N SER A 299 -18.49 19.74 1.47
CA SER A 299 -17.82 20.78 0.69
C SER A 299 -18.47 22.14 0.87
N HIS A 300 -19.81 22.22 0.95
CA HIS A 300 -20.54 23.47 1.17
C HIS A 300 -20.21 24.11 2.52
N ALA A 301 -20.19 23.34 3.61
CA ALA A 301 -19.85 23.85 4.93
C ALA A 301 -18.42 24.42 4.94
N LYS A 302 -17.47 23.70 4.33
CA LYS A 302 -16.07 24.10 4.19
C LYS A 302 -15.95 25.39 3.37
N ALA A 303 -16.61 25.48 2.22
CA ALA A 303 -16.59 26.66 1.36
C ALA A 303 -17.21 27.90 2.07
N ARG A 304 -18.37 27.75 2.73
CA ARG A 304 -19.01 28.87 3.48
C ARG A 304 -18.15 29.37 4.64
N ASP A 305 -17.48 28.47 5.38
CA ASP A 305 -16.55 28.85 6.44
C ASP A 305 -15.39 29.70 5.91
N ARG A 306 -14.82 29.31 4.77
CA ARG A 306 -13.72 30.06 4.15
C ARG A 306 -14.20 31.41 3.59
N LEU A 307 -15.36 31.47 2.93
CA LEU A 307 -15.97 32.72 2.46
C LEU A 307 -16.25 33.73 3.56
N LYS A 308 -16.62 33.26 4.78
CA LYS A 308 -16.79 34.15 5.94
C LYS A 308 -15.48 34.76 6.44
N LYS A 309 -14.36 34.04 6.30
CA LYS A 309 -13.04 34.48 6.76
C LYS A 309 -12.35 35.44 5.77
N LEU A 310 -12.76 35.39 4.51
CA LEU A 310 -12.22 36.23 3.44
C LEU A 310 -12.98 37.51 3.19
N ARG A 311 -14.13 37.70 3.86
CA ARG A 311 -14.91 38.97 3.91
C ARG A 311 -14.38 39.85 5.02
#